data_760d0816e9597795a21d0d8c4bf9ced9
#
_entry.id   760d0816e9597795a21d0d8c4bf9ced9
#
_cell.length_a   1.000
_cell.length_b   1.000
_cell.length_c   1.000
_cell.angle_alpha   90.00
_cell.angle_beta   90.00
_cell.angle_gamma   90.00
#
_symmetry.space_group_name_H-M   'P 1'
#
loop_
_entity.id
_entity.type
_entity.pdbx_description
1 polymer ?
#
loop_
_entity_poly.entity_id
_entity_poly.type
_entity_poly.pdbx_seq_one_letter_code
_entity_poly.pdbx_strand_id
1 'polypeptide(L)'
;NGYMESPKIPAMADVYEVNLAPHNFYGHLSSVISAHFCAAVPNLRIMETDIDAVPWRDELVDTPPVIDNGAFVLPTKPGWGVEVNEAAVRARRPKQ
;
A
#
# COMPACT_ATOMS: atom_id res chain seq x y z
N ASN A 1 -3.32 -13.45 1.23
CA ASN A 1 -1.96 -13.99 1.04
C ASN A 1 -0.96 -13.28 1.95
N GLY A 2 0.00 -14.01 2.49
CA GLY A 2 1.07 -13.43 3.28
C GLY A 2 2.12 -12.74 2.39
N TYR A 3 2.93 -11.85 2.96
CA TYR A 3 3.96 -11.11 2.24
C TYR A 3 4.98 -12.04 1.53
N MET A 4 5.32 -13.16 2.14
CA MET A 4 6.26 -14.13 1.56
C MET A 4 5.66 -14.94 0.40
N GLU A 5 4.35 -15.12 0.37
CA GLU A 5 3.64 -15.83 -0.70
C GLU A 5 3.29 -14.93 -1.88
N SER A 6 3.02 -13.66 -1.61
CA SER A 6 2.59 -12.69 -2.62
C SER A 6 3.53 -12.57 -3.83
N PRO A 7 4.89 -12.60 -3.68
CA PRO A 7 5.79 -12.54 -4.84
C PRO A 7 5.72 -13.73 -5.78
N LYS A 8 5.18 -14.87 -5.34
CA LYS A 8 5.03 -16.07 -6.19
C LYS A 8 3.97 -15.88 -7.27
N ILE A 9 2.94 -15.08 -6.99
CA ILE A 9 1.87 -14.78 -7.95
C ILE A 9 2.40 -14.02 -9.16
N PRO A 10 3.11 -12.89 -9.01
CA PRO A 10 3.70 -12.18 -10.14
C PRO A 10 4.74 -13.02 -10.88
N ALA A 11 5.54 -13.80 -10.17
CA ALA A 11 6.52 -14.67 -10.81
C ALA A 11 5.86 -15.71 -11.72
N MET A 12 4.76 -16.33 -11.29
CA MET A 12 3.98 -17.25 -12.12
C MET A 12 3.32 -16.53 -13.31
N ALA A 13 2.75 -15.35 -13.08
CA ALA A 13 2.13 -14.54 -14.13
C ALA A 13 3.16 -14.09 -15.18
N ASP A 14 4.38 -13.77 -14.76
CA ASP A 14 5.45 -13.31 -15.64
C ASP A 14 5.87 -14.38 -16.66
N VAL A 15 5.82 -15.66 -16.27
CA VAL A 15 6.06 -16.79 -17.19
C VAL A 15 5.10 -16.77 -18.38
N TYR A 16 3.89 -16.27 -18.20
CA TYR A 16 2.86 -16.16 -19.24
C TYR A 16 2.77 -14.75 -19.84
N GLU A 17 3.74 -13.88 -19.55
CA GLU A 17 3.76 -12.48 -19.99
C GLU A 17 2.51 -11.69 -19.55
N VAL A 18 1.97 -12.01 -18.39
CA VAL A 18 0.81 -11.34 -17.79
C VAL A 18 1.28 -10.28 -16.80
N ASN A 19 0.86 -9.04 -17.02
CA ASN A 19 1.13 -7.93 -16.12
C ASN A 19 0.17 -7.93 -14.93
N LEU A 20 0.62 -7.34 -13.81
CA LEU A 20 -0.16 -7.21 -12.59
C LEU A 20 -0.71 -5.79 -12.39
N ALA A 21 -1.91 -5.73 -11.85
CA ALA A 21 -2.53 -4.51 -11.35
C ALA A 21 -3.15 -4.82 -9.98
N PRO A 22 -2.36 -4.78 -8.90
CA PRO A 22 -2.84 -5.18 -7.59
C PRO A 22 -4.00 -4.34 -7.09
N HIS A 23 -5.03 -5.00 -6.58
CA HIS A 23 -6.12 -4.35 -5.89
C HIS A 23 -5.62 -3.72 -4.59
N ASN A 24 -5.93 -2.44 -4.38
CA ASN A 24 -5.58 -1.70 -3.17
C ASN A 24 -6.61 -0.61 -2.89
N PHE A 25 -7.64 -0.97 -2.14
CA PHE A 25 -8.74 -0.09 -1.76
C PHE A 25 -8.88 -0.06 -0.23
N TYR A 26 -7.80 0.34 0.45
CA TYR A 26 -7.64 0.24 1.90
C TYR A 26 -7.00 1.50 2.48
N GLY A 27 -6.65 1.45 3.78
CA GLY A 27 -5.98 2.55 4.46
C GLY A 27 -4.52 2.76 4.04
N HIS A 28 -3.91 3.81 4.55
CA HIS A 28 -2.57 4.25 4.17
C HIS A 28 -1.48 3.21 4.42
N LEU A 29 -1.52 2.49 5.55
CA LEU A 29 -0.53 1.45 5.82
C LEU A 29 -0.57 0.34 4.76
N SER A 30 -1.76 -0.11 4.39
CA SER A 30 -1.93 -1.11 3.33
C SER A 30 -1.43 -0.59 1.98
N SER A 31 -1.69 0.68 1.67
CA SER A 31 -1.21 1.31 0.43
C SER A 31 0.32 1.35 0.37
N VAL A 32 0.99 1.67 1.48
CA VAL A 32 2.45 1.68 1.55
C VAL A 32 3.02 0.27 1.40
N ILE A 33 2.43 -0.72 2.07
CA ILE A 33 2.83 -2.13 1.93
C ILE A 33 2.68 -2.60 0.47
N SER A 34 1.55 -2.28 -0.14
CA SER A 34 1.30 -2.60 -1.56
C SER A 34 2.28 -1.90 -2.50
N ALA A 35 2.65 -0.65 -2.20
CA ALA A 35 3.63 0.09 -3.00
C ALA A 35 5.02 -0.54 -2.95
N HIS A 36 5.47 -0.99 -1.77
CA HIS A 36 6.73 -1.74 -1.65
C HIS A 36 6.69 -3.06 -2.43
N PHE A 37 5.59 -3.79 -2.36
CA PHE A 37 5.39 -4.99 -3.17
C PHE A 37 5.46 -4.66 -4.66
N CYS A 38 4.75 -3.64 -5.11
CA CYS A 38 4.73 -3.21 -6.51
C CYS A 38 6.12 -2.83 -7.02
N ALA A 39 6.93 -2.16 -6.19
CA ALA A 39 8.28 -1.77 -6.55
C ALA A 39 9.24 -2.96 -6.69
N ALA A 40 8.93 -4.09 -6.04
CA ALA A 40 9.76 -5.28 -6.04
C ALA A 40 9.46 -6.26 -7.20
N VAL A 41 8.32 -6.13 -7.88
CA VAL A 41 7.92 -7.07 -8.93
C VAL A 41 8.17 -6.50 -10.33
N PRO A 42 8.71 -7.30 -11.27
CA PRO A 42 9.11 -6.79 -12.59
C PRO A 42 7.95 -6.56 -13.55
N ASN A 43 6.83 -7.24 -13.35
CA ASN A 43 5.67 -7.23 -14.24
C ASN A 43 4.49 -6.38 -13.71
N LEU A 44 4.78 -5.38 -12.90
CA LEU A 44 3.79 -4.41 -12.48
C LEU A 44 3.38 -3.52 -13.66
N ARG A 45 2.08 -3.33 -13.83
CA ARG A 45 1.55 -2.33 -14.75
C ARG A 45 1.12 -1.06 -14.03
N ILE A 46 0.28 -1.20 -13.01
CA ILE A 46 -0.30 -0.09 -12.25
C ILE A 46 -0.74 -0.59 -10.89
N MET A 47 -0.68 0.26 -9.87
CA MET A 47 -1.25 -0.02 -8.56
C MET A 47 -2.54 0.78 -8.38
N GLU A 48 -3.61 0.11 -7.95
CA GLU A 48 -4.84 0.78 -7.56
C GLU A 48 -4.64 1.58 -6.26
N THR A 49 -5.29 2.72 -6.15
CA THR A 49 -5.35 3.48 -4.90
C THR A 49 -6.74 4.09 -4.72
N ASP A 50 -7.21 4.10 -3.47
CA ASP A 50 -8.48 4.69 -3.09
C ASP A 50 -8.33 6.21 -2.89
N ILE A 51 -9.19 6.97 -3.56
CA ILE A 51 -9.27 8.42 -3.41
C ILE A 51 -10.45 8.86 -2.54
N ASP A 52 -11.43 7.99 -2.31
CA ASP A 52 -12.62 8.26 -1.51
C ASP A 52 -12.33 8.05 -0.02
N ALA A 53 -11.35 8.77 0.49
CA ALA A 53 -10.86 8.61 1.84
C ALA A 53 -11.79 9.24 2.88
N VAL A 54 -11.88 8.62 4.05
CA VAL A 54 -12.45 9.27 5.23
C VAL A 54 -11.56 10.46 5.66
N PRO A 55 -12.15 11.55 6.19
CA PRO A 55 -11.40 12.79 6.47
C PRO A 55 -10.22 12.62 7.43
N TRP A 56 -10.28 11.65 8.34
CA TRP A 56 -9.25 11.39 9.36
C TRP A 56 -8.22 10.33 8.96
N ARG A 57 -8.24 9.87 7.72
CA ARG A 57 -7.34 8.80 7.23
C ARG A 57 -5.86 9.14 7.41
N ASP A 58 -5.49 10.38 7.16
CA ASP A 58 -4.11 10.86 7.28
C ASP A 58 -3.59 10.86 8.73
N GLU A 59 -4.49 10.95 9.71
CA GLU A 59 -4.14 10.94 11.13
C GLU A 59 -3.63 9.58 11.64
N LEU A 60 -3.93 8.49 10.91
CA LEU A 60 -3.63 7.13 11.34
C LEU A 60 -2.17 6.73 11.16
N VAL A 61 -1.39 7.50 10.43
CA VAL A 61 0.04 7.29 10.19
C VAL A 61 0.81 8.60 10.41
N ASP A 62 2.09 8.48 10.73
CA ASP A 62 2.95 9.65 10.96
C ASP A 62 3.23 10.42 9.67
N THR A 63 3.35 9.72 8.57
CA THR A 63 3.66 10.30 7.25
C THR A 63 2.70 9.74 6.21
N PRO A 64 1.63 10.46 5.85
CA PRO A 64 0.72 10.02 4.79
C PRO A 64 1.42 9.82 3.46
N PRO A 65 0.96 8.87 2.63
CA PRO A 65 1.51 8.67 1.29
C PRO A 65 1.43 9.93 0.43
N VAL A 66 2.44 10.12 -0.38
CA VAL A 66 2.50 11.21 -1.37
C VAL A 66 2.34 10.60 -2.76
N ILE A 67 1.39 11.13 -3.53
CA ILE A 67 1.24 10.84 -4.96
C ILE A 67 1.64 12.10 -5.71
N ASP A 68 2.70 11.98 -6.50
CA ASP A 68 3.25 13.09 -7.26
C ASP A 68 3.26 12.75 -8.75
N ASN A 69 2.58 13.55 -9.54
CA ASN A 69 2.49 13.42 -10.99
C ASN A 69 2.10 11.98 -11.44
N GLY A 70 1.10 11.41 -10.76
CA GLY A 70 0.60 10.07 -11.05
C GLY A 70 1.45 8.92 -10.53
N ALA A 71 2.49 9.20 -9.75
CA ALA A 71 3.37 8.19 -9.17
C ALA A 71 3.28 8.20 -7.62
N PHE A 72 3.21 7.00 -7.05
CA PHE A 72 3.28 6.82 -5.60
C PHE A 72 4.75 6.95 -5.17
N VAL A 73 5.05 7.92 -4.30
CA VAL A 73 6.40 8.14 -3.79
C VAL A 73 6.68 7.14 -2.66
N LEU A 74 7.61 6.21 -2.90
CA LEU A 74 8.00 5.23 -1.89
C LEU A 74 8.74 5.88 -0.73
N PRO A 75 8.33 5.59 0.53
CA PRO A 75 9.11 6.00 1.70
C PRO A 75 10.47 5.31 1.71
N THR A 76 11.50 6.02 2.21
CA THR A 76 12.87 5.52 2.28
C THR A 76 13.35 5.18 3.70
N LYS A 77 12.52 5.45 4.72
CA LYS A 77 12.81 5.08 6.10
C LYS A 77 12.80 3.56 6.28
N PRO A 78 13.43 3.01 7.33
CA PRO A 78 13.43 1.58 7.63
C PRO A 78 12.02 0.98 7.76
N GLY A 79 11.90 -0.31 7.53
CA GLY A 79 10.62 -1.03 7.53
C GLY A 79 9.74 -0.59 6.37
N TRP A 80 8.47 -0.36 6.63
CA TRP A 80 7.54 0.18 5.62
C TRP A 80 7.74 1.68 5.35
N GLY A 81 8.55 2.35 6.17
CA GLY A 81 8.82 3.78 6.05
C GLY A 81 7.74 4.67 6.65
N VAL A 82 6.74 4.10 7.29
CA VAL A 82 5.68 4.80 8.02
C VAL A 82 5.42 4.13 9.35
N GLU A 83 5.01 4.93 10.35
CA GLU A 83 4.61 4.45 11.67
C GLU A 83 3.12 4.67 11.86
N VAL A 84 2.46 3.70 12.50
CA VAL A 84 1.04 3.81 12.85
C VAL A 84 0.89 4.75 14.06
N ASN A 85 0.00 5.71 13.97
CA ASN A 85 -0.41 6.52 15.11
C ASN A 85 -1.45 5.76 15.94
N GLU A 86 -0.98 5.00 16.93
CA GLU A 86 -1.86 4.16 17.74
C GLU A 86 -2.92 4.95 18.49
N ALA A 87 -2.62 6.15 18.97
CA ALA A 87 -3.58 6.99 19.67
C ALA A 87 -4.74 7.38 18.75
N ALA A 88 -4.45 7.77 17.52
CA ALA A 88 -5.47 8.09 16.53
C ALA A 88 -6.32 6.85 16.16
N VAL A 89 -5.70 5.69 16.02
CA VAL A 89 -6.41 4.42 15.76
C VAL A 89 -7.36 4.08 16.91
N ARG A 90 -6.91 4.22 18.14
CA ARG A 90 -7.74 3.97 19.34
C ARG A 90 -8.90 4.95 19.45
N ALA A 91 -8.69 6.21 19.08
CA ALA A 91 -9.74 7.24 19.08
C ALA A 91 -10.83 6.98 18.02
N ARG A 92 -10.52 6.22 16.97
CA ARG A 92 -11.44 5.88 15.88
C ARG A 92 -11.97 4.45 15.97
N ARG A 93 -11.87 3.82 17.14
CA ARG A 93 -12.40 2.48 17.37
C ARG A 93 -13.89 2.43 17.06
N PRO A 94 -14.37 1.40 16.33
CA PRO A 94 -15.81 1.24 16.10
C PRO A 94 -16.57 1.16 17.42
N LYS A 95 -17.72 1.80 17.45
CA LYS A 95 -18.64 1.66 18.60
C LYS A 95 -19.20 0.25 18.60
N GLN A 96 -19.12 -0.41 19.76
CA GLN A 96 -19.72 -1.71 19.97
C GLN A 96 -21.24 -1.57 20.17
#